data_8f67211d69fcd2482be6b06521a9b21b
#
_entry.id   8f67211d69fcd2482be6b06521a9b21b
#
_cell.length_a   1.000
_cell.length_b   1.000
_cell.length_c   1.000
_cell.angle_alpha   90.00
_cell.angle_beta   90.00
_cell.angle_gamma   90.00
#
_symmetry.space_group_name_H-M   'P 1'
#
loop_
_entity.id
_entity.type
_entity.pdbx_description
1 polymer ?
#
loop_
_entity_poly.entity_id
_entity_poly.type
_entity_poly.pdbx_seq_one_letter_code
_entity_poly.pdbx_strand_id
1 'polypeptide(L)'
;SGTSASADDIASLVTTVGTAYSSLTDKIDASGISTFTGTASNVLTTLTSATVDEAANPNVTLSDSTVDAATLILVRAETSATVDVSTATTVSGEASDVNTVLAVGYVTGLGTEAVTLTDTGAVAATTLSSIASRTTGTINASSVATVEGTADAVNTAYGIARISGLGNEAVTLSDTTLDASKLATTDGYTDGVVNVDAATTLEGSASAVAAAFDANDANRVSGLGATGVDTVNVTGTTAAAADLINIENSVTDGVTDVEATSLTNLTGSTEDAITILSDTDFEDLGDEAVEISDTTLGAARLNVLDSKTDGAVSATSVTTLTGDVSD
;
A
#
# COMPACT_ATOMS: atom_id res chain seq x y z
N SER A 1 29.67 43.17 5.57
CA SER A 1 29.55 42.64 4.23
C SER A 1 29.49 41.13 4.33
N GLY A 2 28.33 40.55 4.10
CA GLY A 2 28.19 39.12 4.09
C GLY A 2 29.06 38.52 3.00
N THR A 3 29.98 37.65 3.36
CA THR A 3 30.89 37.02 2.43
C THR A 3 30.30 35.65 2.07
N SER A 4 29.93 35.48 0.81
CA SER A 4 29.62 34.22 0.22
C SER A 4 30.90 33.62 -0.37
N ALA A 5 31.08 32.29 -0.17
CA ALA A 5 32.20 31.58 -0.77
C ALA A 5 31.68 30.34 -1.51
N SER A 6 32.40 29.98 -2.59
CA SER A 6 32.15 28.75 -3.32
C SER A 6 32.68 27.56 -2.54
N ALA A 7 31.81 26.66 -2.13
CA ALA A 7 32.18 25.39 -1.52
C ALA A 7 32.90 24.47 -2.53
N ASP A 8 32.63 24.64 -3.84
CA ASP A 8 33.31 23.90 -4.91
C ASP A 8 34.79 24.24 -4.97
N ASP A 9 35.13 25.55 -4.81
CA ASP A 9 36.51 26.00 -4.78
C ASP A 9 37.23 25.57 -3.49
N ILE A 10 36.55 25.65 -2.34
CA ILE A 10 37.11 25.23 -1.06
C ILE A 10 37.32 23.70 -1.04
N ALA A 11 36.37 22.89 -1.49
CA ALA A 11 36.50 21.44 -1.59
C ALA A 11 37.63 21.02 -2.52
N SER A 12 37.82 21.73 -3.63
CA SER A 12 38.97 21.53 -4.53
C SER A 12 40.29 21.86 -3.85
N LEU A 13 40.33 22.96 -3.06
CA LEU A 13 41.49 23.33 -2.26
C LEU A 13 41.79 22.30 -1.15
N VAL A 14 40.76 21.83 -0.41
CA VAL A 14 40.88 20.80 0.60
C VAL A 14 41.51 19.54 0.01
N THR A 15 41.05 19.09 -1.16
CA THR A 15 41.57 17.93 -1.84
C THR A 15 43.02 18.10 -2.26
N THR A 16 43.37 19.28 -2.81
CA THR A 16 44.72 19.61 -3.28
C THR A 16 45.69 19.74 -2.12
N VAL A 17 45.32 20.43 -1.07
CA VAL A 17 46.15 20.64 0.14
C VAL A 17 46.32 19.34 0.89
N GLY A 18 45.24 18.55 1.07
CA GLY A 18 45.29 17.25 1.77
C GLY A 18 46.21 16.23 1.10
N THR A 19 46.30 16.24 -0.23
CA THR A 19 47.23 15.36 -0.98
C THR A 19 48.65 15.85 -1.00
N ALA A 20 48.85 17.16 -1.07
CA ALA A 20 50.20 17.76 -1.20
C ALA A 20 50.90 17.98 0.16
N TYR A 21 50.16 18.20 1.21
CA TYR A 21 50.66 18.67 2.52
C TYR A 21 49.96 18.02 3.70
N SER A 22 50.09 16.70 3.84
CA SER A 22 49.50 15.94 4.95
C SER A 22 50.00 16.33 6.36
N SER A 23 50.93 17.26 6.45
CA SER A 23 51.54 17.75 7.70
C SER A 23 51.24 19.24 8.03
N LEU A 24 50.36 19.92 7.23
CA LEU A 24 49.98 21.29 7.56
C LEU A 24 49.16 21.31 8.86
N THR A 25 49.61 22.17 9.79
CA THR A 25 48.88 22.51 11.00
C THR A 25 47.91 23.68 10.80
N ASP A 26 48.09 24.43 9.71
CA ASP A 26 47.29 25.60 9.41
C ASP A 26 46.03 25.18 8.65
N LYS A 27 44.92 25.68 9.13
CA LYS A 27 43.61 25.43 8.51
C LYS A 27 43.30 26.50 7.46
N ILE A 28 42.39 26.16 6.52
CA ILE A 28 41.79 27.13 5.63
C ILE A 28 40.80 27.95 6.46
N ASP A 29 41.13 29.25 6.67
CA ASP A 29 40.28 30.16 7.43
C ASP A 29 39.05 30.56 6.58
N ALA A 30 37.90 30.00 6.93
CA ALA A 30 36.60 30.34 6.41
C ALA A 30 35.67 30.92 7.49
N SER A 31 36.24 31.32 8.65
CA SER A 31 35.46 31.81 9.81
C SER A 31 34.63 33.07 9.52
N GLY A 32 35.06 33.87 8.52
CA GLY A 32 34.32 35.03 8.05
C GLY A 32 33.24 34.77 6.99
N ILE A 33 33.06 33.51 6.56
CA ILE A 33 32.10 33.15 5.52
C ILE A 33 30.74 32.90 6.17
N SER A 34 29.73 33.67 5.78
CA SER A 34 28.37 33.55 6.29
C SER A 34 27.47 32.67 5.45
N THR A 35 27.88 32.38 4.19
CA THR A 35 27.11 31.52 3.27
C THR A 35 28.05 30.71 2.38
N PHE A 36 27.85 29.40 2.35
CA PHE A 36 28.48 28.51 1.38
C PHE A 36 27.56 28.24 0.21
N THR A 37 28.11 28.31 -1.01
CA THR A 37 27.38 28.04 -2.25
C THR A 37 28.09 26.93 -3.03
N GLY A 38 27.34 25.99 -3.61
CA GLY A 38 27.92 24.91 -4.42
C GLY A 38 27.05 23.68 -4.44
N THR A 39 27.62 22.58 -4.94
CA THR A 39 26.91 21.31 -4.91
C THR A 39 26.80 20.77 -3.48
N ALA A 40 25.73 20.01 -3.20
CA ALA A 40 25.50 19.42 -1.87
C ALA A 40 26.72 18.60 -1.39
N SER A 41 27.33 17.83 -2.30
CA SER A 41 28.54 17.04 -2.00
C SER A 41 29.74 17.91 -1.62
N ASN A 42 29.99 19.02 -2.33
CA ASN A 42 31.12 19.90 -2.05
C ASN A 42 30.87 20.75 -0.80
N VAL A 43 29.63 21.18 -0.59
CA VAL A 43 29.23 21.85 0.67
C VAL A 43 29.47 20.90 1.86
N LEU A 44 29.01 19.66 1.77
CA LEU A 44 29.24 18.66 2.83
C LEU A 44 30.73 18.44 3.07
N THR A 45 31.52 18.27 2.00
CA THR A 45 32.98 18.13 2.11
C THR A 45 33.61 19.30 2.84
N THR A 46 33.17 20.54 2.55
CA THR A 46 33.66 21.74 3.19
C THR A 46 33.30 21.78 4.68
N LEU A 47 32.02 21.53 5.01
CA LEU A 47 31.49 21.60 6.37
C LEU A 47 32.03 20.49 7.29
N THR A 48 32.38 19.32 6.73
CA THR A 48 32.93 18.19 7.52
C THR A 48 34.46 18.16 7.56
N SER A 49 35.13 19.07 6.84
CA SER A 49 36.58 19.05 6.71
C SER A 49 37.26 19.56 7.98
N ALA A 50 38.09 18.72 8.61
CA ALA A 50 38.94 19.12 9.73
C ALA A 50 39.99 20.19 9.33
N THR A 51 40.23 20.42 8.05
CA THR A 51 41.18 21.39 7.52
C THR A 51 40.55 22.76 7.20
N VAL A 52 39.28 22.92 7.36
CA VAL A 52 38.54 24.17 7.22
C VAL A 52 38.14 24.68 8.60
N ASP A 53 38.41 25.95 8.87
CA ASP A 53 37.92 26.66 10.05
C ASP A 53 36.77 27.57 9.63
N GLU A 54 35.56 27.06 9.80
CA GLU A 54 34.34 27.69 9.30
C GLU A 54 33.62 28.52 10.36
N ALA A 55 32.73 29.41 9.92
CA ALA A 55 31.82 30.11 10.83
C ALA A 55 30.82 29.11 11.44
N ALA A 56 30.48 29.34 12.70
CA ALA A 56 29.41 28.57 13.33
C ALA A 56 28.07 28.81 12.61
N ASN A 57 27.40 27.73 12.18
CA ASN A 57 26.11 27.78 11.51
C ASN A 57 26.06 28.67 10.22
N PRO A 58 26.85 28.39 9.20
CA PRO A 58 26.75 29.12 7.93
C PRO A 58 25.44 28.78 7.22
N ASN A 59 24.88 29.74 6.50
CA ASN A 59 23.85 29.47 5.51
C ASN A 59 24.42 28.66 4.36
N VAL A 60 23.57 27.89 3.70
CA VAL A 60 23.93 27.10 2.53
C VAL A 60 22.98 27.43 1.38
N THR A 61 23.52 27.58 0.18
CA THR A 61 22.76 27.68 -1.07
C THR A 61 23.28 26.62 -2.03
N LEU A 62 22.46 25.61 -2.32
CA LEU A 62 22.85 24.53 -3.22
C LEU A 62 22.64 24.91 -4.67
N SER A 63 23.52 24.42 -5.55
CA SER A 63 23.47 24.65 -6.99
C SER A 63 22.97 23.44 -7.79
N ASP A 64 22.68 22.33 -7.11
CA ASP A 64 22.23 21.10 -7.75
C ASP A 64 20.86 21.27 -8.39
N SER A 65 20.69 20.78 -9.61
CA SER A 65 19.38 20.64 -10.25
C SER A 65 18.66 19.38 -9.78
N THR A 66 19.41 18.36 -9.36
CA THR A 66 18.91 17.17 -8.67
C THR A 66 19.64 17.05 -7.35
N VAL A 67 18.90 17.11 -6.25
CA VAL A 67 19.44 16.99 -4.89
C VAL A 67 19.19 15.58 -4.38
N ASP A 68 20.25 14.95 -3.89
CA ASP A 68 20.18 13.70 -3.17
C ASP A 68 19.71 13.93 -1.72
N ALA A 69 18.63 13.26 -1.32
CA ALA A 69 17.99 13.49 -0.02
C ALA A 69 18.90 13.11 1.15
N ALA A 70 19.65 11.98 1.03
CA ALA A 70 20.56 11.55 2.10
C ALA A 70 21.71 12.56 2.28
N THR A 71 22.27 13.07 1.18
CA THR A 71 23.31 14.13 1.23
C THR A 71 22.75 15.41 1.84
N LEU A 72 21.52 15.79 1.49
CA LEU A 72 20.87 16.98 2.05
C LEU A 72 20.63 16.85 3.56
N ILE A 73 20.28 15.67 4.05
CA ILE A 73 20.17 15.38 5.49
C ILE A 73 21.52 15.59 6.19
N LEU A 74 22.61 15.11 5.57
CA LEU A 74 23.96 15.30 6.12
C LEU A 74 24.38 16.76 6.12
N VAL A 75 24.17 17.51 5.04
CA VAL A 75 24.42 18.97 5.01
C VAL A 75 23.63 19.67 6.11
N ARG A 76 22.39 19.24 6.31
CA ARG A 76 21.51 19.83 7.31
C ARG A 76 21.97 19.52 8.74
N ALA A 77 22.66 18.40 8.98
CA ALA A 77 23.23 18.05 10.26
C ALA A 77 24.41 18.95 10.66
N GLU A 78 25.14 19.48 9.68
CA GLU A 78 26.32 20.35 9.88
C GLU A 78 25.96 21.81 10.10
N THR A 79 24.74 22.25 9.77
CA THR A 79 24.30 23.62 10.02
C THR A 79 22.88 23.69 10.54
N SER A 80 22.64 24.57 11.53
CA SER A 80 21.28 24.90 11.99
C SER A 80 20.69 26.13 11.26
N ALA A 81 21.45 26.76 10.36
CA ALA A 81 20.99 27.86 9.53
C ALA A 81 20.17 27.38 8.33
N THR A 82 19.76 28.31 7.48
CA THR A 82 18.95 27.99 6.28
C THR A 82 19.77 27.25 5.23
N VAL A 83 19.18 26.18 4.68
CA VAL A 83 19.67 25.49 3.49
C VAL A 83 18.70 25.79 2.36
N ASP A 84 19.15 26.57 1.37
CA ASP A 84 18.37 26.95 0.18
C ASP A 84 18.67 25.98 -0.96
N VAL A 85 17.63 25.33 -1.46
CA VAL A 85 17.68 24.39 -2.59
C VAL A 85 16.80 24.85 -3.75
N SER A 86 16.51 26.12 -3.84
CA SER A 86 15.58 26.70 -4.84
C SER A 86 15.98 26.48 -6.30
N THR A 87 17.22 26.03 -6.57
CA THR A 87 17.68 25.62 -7.91
C THR A 87 17.32 24.18 -8.25
N ALA A 88 16.95 23.37 -7.26
CA ALA A 88 16.60 21.98 -7.47
C ALA A 88 15.24 21.86 -8.20
N THR A 89 15.22 21.04 -9.22
CA THR A 89 14.00 20.65 -9.94
C THR A 89 13.59 19.22 -9.60
N THR A 90 14.50 18.47 -8.98
CA THR A 90 14.28 17.07 -8.58
C THR A 90 14.92 16.78 -7.23
N VAL A 91 14.20 16.07 -6.37
CA VAL A 91 14.75 15.44 -5.16
C VAL A 91 14.80 13.93 -5.41
N SER A 92 15.96 13.32 -5.21
CA SER A 92 16.12 11.86 -5.37
C SER A 92 16.61 11.22 -4.06
N GLY A 93 16.24 9.97 -3.84
CA GLY A 93 16.69 9.21 -2.68
C GLY A 93 15.70 8.16 -2.23
N GLU A 94 16.02 7.46 -1.15
CA GLU A 94 15.08 6.55 -0.51
C GLU A 94 13.87 7.32 0.03
N ALA A 95 12.70 6.68 0.03
CA ALA A 95 11.43 7.29 0.41
C ALA A 95 11.46 7.89 1.84
N SER A 96 12.16 7.23 2.76
CA SER A 96 12.37 7.72 4.14
C SER A 96 13.11 9.05 4.18
N ASP A 97 14.19 9.18 3.39
CA ASP A 97 15.04 10.36 3.33
C ASP A 97 14.34 11.51 2.62
N VAL A 98 13.70 11.21 1.47
CA VAL A 98 12.86 12.17 0.74
C VAL A 98 11.75 12.72 1.65
N ASN A 99 11.03 11.84 2.36
CA ASN A 99 9.99 12.27 3.29
C ASN A 99 10.54 13.15 4.41
N THR A 100 11.76 12.86 4.89
CA THR A 100 12.44 13.64 5.94
C THR A 100 12.77 15.04 5.43
N VAL A 101 13.42 15.18 4.27
CA VAL A 101 13.84 16.50 3.76
C VAL A 101 12.65 17.38 3.37
N LEU A 102 11.58 16.78 2.84
CA LEU A 102 10.35 17.51 2.52
C LEU A 102 9.56 17.92 3.77
N ALA A 103 9.86 17.34 4.95
CA ALA A 103 9.18 17.64 6.21
C ALA A 103 9.81 18.83 6.96
N VAL A 104 11.04 19.19 6.69
CA VAL A 104 11.83 20.10 7.54
C VAL A 104 11.69 21.56 7.10
N GLY A 105 11.24 22.42 8.00
CA GLY A 105 11.06 23.85 7.75
C GLY A 105 12.35 24.68 7.58
N TYR A 106 13.54 24.08 7.69
CA TYR A 106 14.83 24.74 7.53
C TYR A 106 15.46 24.59 6.14
N VAL A 107 14.89 23.69 5.32
CA VAL A 107 15.20 23.59 3.90
C VAL A 107 14.18 24.45 3.16
N THR A 108 14.66 25.41 2.41
CA THR A 108 13.81 26.33 1.63
C THR A 108 13.93 26.02 0.14
N GLY A 109 12.88 26.33 -0.61
CA GLY A 109 12.84 26.09 -2.04
C GLY A 109 12.30 24.71 -2.44
N LEU A 110 11.78 23.92 -1.50
CA LEU A 110 11.09 22.65 -1.77
C LEU A 110 9.56 22.82 -1.77
N GLY A 111 8.87 21.86 -2.44
CA GLY A 111 7.41 21.76 -2.48
C GLY A 111 6.80 21.68 -3.89
N THR A 112 7.63 21.84 -4.94
CA THR A 112 7.20 21.77 -6.34
C THR A 112 8.05 20.82 -7.19
N GLU A 113 9.13 20.31 -6.62
CA GLU A 113 10.10 19.44 -7.29
C GLU A 113 9.50 18.09 -7.63
N ALA A 114 9.95 17.54 -8.75
CA ALA A 114 9.77 16.12 -9.02
C ALA A 114 10.54 15.30 -7.97
N VAL A 115 10.02 14.15 -7.63
CA VAL A 115 10.67 13.18 -6.74
C VAL A 115 11.01 11.93 -7.55
N THR A 116 12.23 11.40 -7.33
CA THR A 116 12.62 10.07 -7.85
C THR A 116 13.03 9.20 -6.68
N LEU A 117 12.23 8.18 -6.39
CA LEU A 117 12.55 7.20 -5.35
C LEU A 117 13.60 6.21 -5.88
N THR A 118 14.52 5.84 -5.02
CA THR A 118 15.62 4.89 -5.34
C THR A 118 15.51 3.57 -4.60
N ASP A 119 14.47 3.41 -3.79
CA ASP A 119 14.19 2.15 -3.09
C ASP A 119 14.06 1.00 -4.09
N THR A 120 14.73 -0.10 -3.80
CA THR A 120 14.62 -1.37 -4.53
C THR A 120 13.96 -2.47 -3.70
N GLY A 121 13.49 -2.11 -2.51
CA GLY A 121 12.82 -2.98 -1.54
C GLY A 121 11.40 -2.52 -1.25
N ALA A 122 10.96 -2.77 -0.02
CA ALA A 122 9.63 -2.40 0.45
C ALA A 122 9.55 -0.93 0.85
N VAL A 123 8.48 -0.26 0.44
CA VAL A 123 8.15 1.11 0.84
C VAL A 123 6.76 1.15 1.45
N ALA A 124 6.64 1.77 2.62
CA ALA A 124 5.34 1.93 3.26
C ALA A 124 4.43 2.88 2.47
N ALA A 125 3.20 2.45 2.21
CA ALA A 125 2.19 3.23 1.50
C ALA A 125 1.91 4.60 2.16
N THR A 126 1.98 4.65 3.49
CA THR A 126 1.86 5.89 4.26
C THR A 126 3.00 6.87 3.98
N THR A 127 4.22 6.37 3.72
CA THR A 127 5.36 7.22 3.34
C THR A 127 5.15 7.80 1.95
N LEU A 128 4.69 7.00 0.97
CA LEU A 128 4.34 7.48 -0.37
C LEU A 128 3.29 8.60 -0.32
N SER A 129 2.22 8.38 0.45
CA SER A 129 1.16 9.38 0.65
C SER A 129 1.67 10.64 1.35
N SER A 130 2.57 10.48 2.32
CA SER A 130 3.21 11.61 3.03
C SER A 130 4.06 12.47 2.08
N ILE A 131 4.92 11.84 1.28
CA ILE A 131 5.71 12.54 0.24
C ILE A 131 4.78 13.28 -0.71
N ALA A 132 3.73 12.61 -1.20
CA ALA A 132 2.76 13.20 -2.10
C ALA A 132 2.01 14.40 -1.51
N SER A 133 1.84 14.47 -0.20
CA SER A 133 1.23 15.62 0.48
C SER A 133 2.15 16.84 0.56
N ARG A 134 3.46 16.66 0.36
CA ARG A 134 4.52 17.68 0.59
C ARG A 134 5.09 18.29 -0.69
N THR A 135 4.90 17.65 -1.84
CA THR A 135 5.27 18.19 -3.15
C THR A 135 4.07 18.21 -4.09
N THR A 136 4.02 19.21 -4.96
CA THR A 136 3.08 19.25 -6.09
C THR A 136 3.67 18.63 -7.35
N GLY A 137 4.96 18.29 -7.34
CA GLY A 137 5.65 17.61 -8.44
C GLY A 137 5.23 16.15 -8.62
N THR A 138 5.69 15.54 -9.70
CA THR A 138 5.49 14.12 -9.96
C THR A 138 6.43 13.27 -9.09
N ILE A 139 5.97 12.10 -8.70
CA ILE A 139 6.74 11.13 -7.91
C ILE A 139 6.96 9.90 -8.78
N ASN A 140 8.21 9.59 -9.08
CA ASN A 140 8.58 8.36 -9.77
C ASN A 140 8.96 7.29 -8.74
N ALA A 141 8.16 6.23 -8.67
CA ALA A 141 8.33 5.09 -7.78
C ALA A 141 8.67 3.78 -8.54
N SER A 142 9.16 3.88 -9.77
CA SER A 142 9.38 2.71 -10.65
C SER A 142 10.46 1.72 -10.18
N SER A 143 11.29 2.10 -9.20
CA SER A 143 12.29 1.22 -8.59
C SER A 143 11.76 0.46 -7.37
N VAL A 144 10.60 0.85 -6.83
CA VAL A 144 10.00 0.21 -5.66
C VAL A 144 9.58 -1.22 -6.03
N ALA A 145 10.07 -2.21 -5.28
CA ALA A 145 9.76 -3.61 -5.53
C ALA A 145 8.53 -4.10 -4.75
N THR A 146 8.22 -3.48 -3.63
CA THR A 146 7.08 -3.85 -2.79
C THR A 146 6.45 -2.60 -2.15
N VAL A 147 5.13 -2.52 -2.15
CA VAL A 147 4.38 -1.53 -1.35
C VAL A 147 3.75 -2.25 -0.15
N GLU A 148 3.94 -1.71 1.05
CA GLU A 148 3.44 -2.33 2.27
C GLU A 148 2.56 -1.40 3.09
N GLY A 149 1.58 -1.98 3.81
CA GLY A 149 0.70 -1.24 4.71
C GLY A 149 -0.67 -1.87 4.83
N THR A 150 -1.61 -1.16 5.45
CA THR A 150 -3.02 -1.56 5.44
C THR A 150 -3.62 -1.40 4.05
N ALA A 151 -4.65 -2.18 3.73
CA ALA A 151 -5.36 -2.07 2.46
C ALA A 151 -5.84 -0.63 2.18
N ASP A 152 -6.32 0.08 3.21
CA ASP A 152 -6.70 1.49 3.09
C ASP A 152 -5.53 2.41 2.73
N ALA A 153 -4.38 2.22 3.36
CA ALA A 153 -3.19 3.01 3.08
C ALA A 153 -2.65 2.74 1.68
N VAL A 154 -2.59 1.47 1.29
CA VAL A 154 -2.15 1.03 -0.04
C VAL A 154 -3.07 1.59 -1.11
N ASN A 155 -4.40 1.37 -1.00
CA ASN A 155 -5.38 1.88 -1.95
C ASN A 155 -5.34 3.42 -2.07
N THR A 156 -5.08 4.11 -0.94
CA THR A 156 -4.88 5.57 -0.94
C THR A 156 -3.64 5.95 -1.75
N ALA A 157 -2.50 5.28 -1.54
CA ALA A 157 -1.25 5.60 -2.24
C ALA A 157 -1.36 5.39 -3.75
N TYR A 158 -1.94 4.27 -4.19
CA TYR A 158 -2.18 3.99 -5.61
C TYR A 158 -3.18 4.98 -6.25
N GLY A 159 -4.15 5.46 -5.49
CA GLY A 159 -5.11 6.47 -5.94
C GLY A 159 -4.50 7.86 -6.19
N ILE A 160 -3.25 8.12 -5.80
CA ILE A 160 -2.58 9.40 -5.97
C ILE A 160 -2.03 9.53 -7.39
N ALA A 161 -2.71 10.25 -8.26
CA ALA A 161 -2.39 10.38 -9.69
C ALA A 161 -0.97 10.90 -10.02
N ARG A 162 -0.29 11.57 -9.08
CA ARG A 162 1.08 12.08 -9.29
C ARG A 162 2.18 11.07 -8.93
N ILE A 163 1.83 9.94 -8.30
CA ILE A 163 2.76 8.81 -8.14
C ILE A 163 2.71 8.00 -9.43
N SER A 164 3.84 7.78 -10.03
CA SER A 164 4.00 7.03 -11.27
C SER A 164 4.99 5.87 -11.08
N GLY A 165 4.87 4.86 -11.91
CA GLY A 165 5.78 3.71 -11.91
C GLY A 165 5.37 2.61 -10.94
N LEU A 166 4.23 2.74 -10.25
CA LEU A 166 3.56 1.65 -9.55
C LEU A 166 2.67 0.86 -10.53
N GLY A 167 2.36 -0.41 -10.19
CA GLY A 167 1.46 -1.28 -10.94
C GLY A 167 2.01 -2.67 -11.27
N ASN A 168 3.28 -2.94 -10.96
CA ASN A 168 3.90 -4.26 -11.16
C ASN A 168 4.63 -4.79 -9.91
N GLU A 169 4.72 -3.98 -8.86
CA GLU A 169 5.35 -4.35 -7.60
C GLU A 169 4.45 -5.28 -6.79
N ALA A 170 5.07 -6.09 -5.94
CA ALA A 170 4.33 -6.86 -4.95
C ALA A 170 3.68 -5.92 -3.92
N VAL A 171 2.61 -6.37 -3.32
CA VAL A 171 1.98 -5.67 -2.19
C VAL A 171 1.97 -6.59 -0.98
N THR A 172 2.27 -6.06 0.21
CA THR A 172 2.13 -6.78 1.49
C THR A 172 1.15 -6.03 2.37
N LEU A 173 -0.01 -6.64 2.61
CA LEU A 173 -1.02 -6.08 3.50
C LEU A 173 -0.74 -6.48 4.96
N SER A 174 -0.99 -5.53 5.87
CA SER A 174 -0.76 -5.70 7.31
C SER A 174 -2.04 -5.79 8.13
N ASP A 175 -3.20 -5.84 7.48
CA ASP A 175 -4.49 -5.97 8.14
C ASP A 175 -4.62 -7.35 8.78
N THR A 176 -5.03 -7.42 10.04
CA THR A 176 -5.38 -8.67 10.73
C THR A 176 -6.83 -9.06 10.46
N THR A 177 -7.70 -8.07 10.27
CA THR A 177 -9.04 -8.24 9.72
C THR A 177 -9.07 -7.52 8.38
N LEU A 178 -9.23 -8.28 7.30
CA LEU A 178 -9.14 -7.79 5.94
C LEU A 178 -10.52 -7.75 5.28
N ASP A 179 -10.90 -6.59 4.79
CA ASP A 179 -12.10 -6.41 3.96
C ASP A 179 -11.83 -6.91 2.53
N ALA A 180 -12.58 -7.91 2.09
CA ALA A 180 -12.43 -8.53 0.78
C ALA A 180 -12.62 -7.54 -0.39
N SER A 181 -13.46 -6.51 -0.23
CA SER A 181 -13.65 -5.49 -1.27
C SER A 181 -12.44 -4.56 -1.39
N LYS A 182 -11.78 -4.26 -0.27
CA LYS A 182 -10.53 -3.50 -0.27
C LYS A 182 -9.38 -4.30 -0.86
N LEU A 183 -9.32 -5.61 -0.56
CA LEU A 183 -8.37 -6.53 -1.18
C LEU A 183 -8.55 -6.58 -2.70
N ALA A 184 -9.79 -6.71 -3.17
CA ALA A 184 -10.09 -6.69 -4.61
C ALA A 184 -9.67 -5.36 -5.27
N THR A 185 -9.81 -4.23 -4.55
CA THR A 185 -9.34 -2.93 -5.02
C THR A 185 -7.81 -2.90 -5.11
N THR A 186 -7.11 -3.42 -4.11
CA THR A 186 -5.64 -3.52 -4.10
C THR A 186 -5.14 -4.41 -5.25
N ASP A 187 -5.74 -5.60 -5.43
CA ASP A 187 -5.42 -6.53 -6.52
C ASP A 187 -5.62 -5.90 -7.91
N GLY A 188 -6.61 -5.01 -8.02
CA GLY A 188 -6.85 -4.25 -9.27
C GLY A 188 -5.83 -3.15 -9.57
N TYR A 189 -4.98 -2.78 -8.64
CA TYR A 189 -3.96 -1.75 -8.83
C TYR A 189 -2.61 -2.29 -9.29
N THR A 190 -2.30 -3.56 -9.05
CA THR A 190 -0.99 -4.14 -9.37
C THR A 190 -1.13 -5.46 -10.13
N ASP A 191 -0.21 -5.72 -11.05
CA ASP A 191 -0.01 -7.03 -11.66
C ASP A 191 0.91 -7.93 -10.78
N GLY A 192 1.48 -7.39 -9.70
CA GLY A 192 2.27 -8.13 -8.72
C GLY A 192 1.39 -8.92 -7.75
N VAL A 193 2.01 -9.81 -6.98
CA VAL A 193 1.28 -10.62 -5.98
C VAL A 193 0.93 -9.76 -4.76
N VAL A 194 -0.31 -9.84 -4.30
CA VAL A 194 -0.78 -9.25 -3.05
C VAL A 194 -0.68 -10.31 -1.94
N ASN A 195 0.26 -10.10 -1.02
CA ASN A 195 0.45 -10.96 0.16
C ASN A 195 -0.44 -10.46 1.31
N VAL A 196 -1.22 -11.39 1.90
CA VAL A 196 -2.13 -11.12 3.02
C VAL A 196 -1.87 -12.03 4.24
N ASP A 197 -0.66 -12.57 4.38
CA ASP A 197 -0.28 -13.50 5.46
C ASP A 197 -0.54 -12.96 6.88
N ALA A 198 -0.72 -11.63 7.04
CA ALA A 198 -1.06 -11.02 8.32
C ALA A 198 -2.54 -11.15 8.69
N ALA A 199 -3.40 -11.45 7.71
CA ALA A 199 -4.84 -11.52 7.93
C ALA A 199 -5.22 -12.84 8.64
N THR A 200 -5.90 -12.72 9.76
CA THR A 200 -6.51 -13.85 10.48
C THR A 200 -8.01 -13.92 10.22
N THR A 201 -8.61 -12.82 9.79
CA THR A 201 -10.04 -12.74 9.44
C THR A 201 -10.19 -12.09 8.07
N LEU A 202 -10.95 -12.74 7.19
CA LEU A 202 -11.43 -12.16 5.94
C LEU A 202 -12.92 -11.83 6.09
N GLU A 203 -13.31 -10.57 5.87
CA GLU A 203 -14.70 -10.15 5.97
C GLU A 203 -15.20 -9.48 4.69
N GLY A 204 -16.49 -9.61 4.40
CA GLY A 204 -17.11 -8.96 3.26
C GLY A 204 -18.39 -9.61 2.80
N SER A 205 -19.02 -9.08 1.76
CA SER A 205 -20.13 -9.76 1.12
C SER A 205 -19.69 -11.13 0.57
N ALA A 206 -20.61 -12.09 0.48
CA ALA A 206 -20.30 -13.42 -0.07
C ALA A 206 -19.58 -13.34 -1.42
N SER A 207 -20.03 -12.46 -2.32
CA SER A 207 -19.40 -12.28 -3.64
C SER A 207 -17.97 -11.70 -3.56
N ALA A 208 -17.72 -10.79 -2.62
CA ALA A 208 -16.38 -10.22 -2.45
C ALA A 208 -15.40 -11.24 -1.84
N VAL A 209 -15.86 -12.02 -0.88
CA VAL A 209 -15.08 -13.09 -0.24
C VAL A 209 -14.78 -14.21 -1.26
N ALA A 210 -15.79 -14.67 -2.02
CA ALA A 210 -15.59 -15.66 -3.08
C ALA A 210 -14.56 -15.18 -4.12
N ALA A 211 -14.67 -13.90 -4.57
CA ALA A 211 -13.72 -13.32 -5.51
C ALA A 211 -12.28 -13.21 -4.94
N ALA A 212 -12.12 -13.02 -3.62
CA ALA A 212 -10.81 -13.01 -2.97
C ALA A 212 -10.16 -14.40 -3.01
N PHE A 213 -10.92 -15.47 -2.80
CA PHE A 213 -10.43 -16.84 -2.94
C PHE A 213 -10.10 -17.19 -4.39
N ASP A 214 -10.94 -16.78 -5.36
CA ASP A 214 -10.63 -16.94 -6.79
C ASP A 214 -9.31 -16.24 -7.18
N ALA A 215 -9.03 -15.06 -6.60
CA ALA A 215 -7.78 -14.35 -6.82
C ALA A 215 -6.57 -15.09 -6.20
N ASN A 216 -6.76 -15.73 -5.03
CA ASN A 216 -5.74 -16.57 -4.40
C ASN A 216 -5.44 -17.81 -5.27
N ASP A 217 -6.47 -18.49 -5.76
CA ASP A 217 -6.32 -19.65 -6.66
C ASP A 217 -5.62 -19.28 -7.98
N ALA A 218 -5.84 -18.07 -8.47
CA ALA A 218 -5.15 -17.53 -9.63
C ALA A 218 -3.72 -17.05 -9.32
N ASN A 219 -3.21 -17.20 -8.10
CA ASN A 219 -1.92 -16.73 -7.59
C ASN A 219 -1.69 -15.22 -7.72
N ARG A 220 -2.76 -14.42 -7.77
CA ARG A 220 -2.68 -12.95 -7.69
C ARG A 220 -2.67 -12.48 -6.25
N VAL A 221 -3.35 -13.20 -5.37
CA VAL A 221 -3.33 -13.04 -3.92
C VAL A 221 -2.63 -14.25 -3.31
N SER A 222 -1.90 -14.08 -2.23
CA SER A 222 -1.29 -15.15 -1.44
C SER A 222 -1.60 -14.96 0.03
N GLY A 223 -1.78 -16.07 0.75
CA GLY A 223 -2.03 -16.06 2.20
C GLY A 223 -3.49 -16.26 2.62
N LEU A 224 -4.42 -16.49 1.68
CA LEU A 224 -5.81 -16.86 2.01
C LEU A 224 -6.05 -18.37 2.11
N GLY A 225 -5.05 -19.20 1.83
CA GLY A 225 -5.21 -20.65 1.81
C GLY A 225 -5.17 -21.30 3.21
N ALA A 226 -5.10 -22.63 3.24
CA ALA A 226 -5.18 -23.55 4.37
C ALA A 226 -4.40 -23.21 5.66
N THR A 227 -3.59 -22.15 5.67
CA THR A 227 -2.81 -21.70 6.84
C THR A 227 -2.90 -20.19 7.06
N GLY A 228 -3.72 -19.47 6.28
CA GLY A 228 -3.69 -17.99 6.24
C GLY A 228 -4.79 -17.33 7.05
N VAL A 229 -6.05 -17.67 6.83
CA VAL A 229 -7.20 -17.06 7.54
C VAL A 229 -7.81 -18.07 8.50
N ASP A 230 -8.01 -17.66 9.74
CA ASP A 230 -8.64 -18.50 10.77
C ASP A 230 -10.18 -18.42 10.70
N THR A 231 -10.70 -17.25 10.30
CA THR A 231 -12.13 -16.96 10.25
C THR A 231 -12.51 -16.26 8.94
N VAL A 232 -13.59 -16.69 8.34
CA VAL A 232 -14.28 -15.98 7.24
C VAL A 232 -15.60 -15.44 7.77
N ASN A 233 -15.82 -14.12 7.68
CA ASN A 233 -17.04 -13.47 8.12
C ASN A 233 -17.80 -12.90 6.90
N VAL A 234 -18.85 -13.61 6.50
CA VAL A 234 -19.74 -13.15 5.42
C VAL A 234 -20.69 -12.10 5.96
N THR A 235 -20.50 -10.87 5.53
CA THR A 235 -21.31 -9.72 5.93
C THR A 235 -22.42 -9.42 4.92
N GLY A 236 -23.44 -8.71 5.39
CA GLY A 236 -24.58 -8.33 4.55
C GLY A 236 -25.78 -9.23 4.83
N THR A 237 -26.94 -8.84 4.29
CA THR A 237 -28.21 -9.52 4.54
C THR A 237 -28.65 -10.45 3.42
N THR A 238 -27.93 -10.45 2.29
CA THR A 238 -28.26 -11.28 1.11
C THR A 238 -26.98 -11.87 0.53
N ALA A 239 -27.01 -13.15 0.22
CA ALA A 239 -25.94 -13.86 -0.47
C ALA A 239 -26.50 -14.71 -1.62
N ALA A 240 -25.68 -14.89 -2.68
CA ALA A 240 -25.94 -15.94 -3.66
C ALA A 240 -25.44 -17.28 -3.08
N ALA A 241 -26.26 -18.32 -3.17
CA ALA A 241 -25.89 -19.66 -2.70
C ALA A 241 -24.62 -20.19 -3.40
N ALA A 242 -24.44 -19.85 -4.68
CA ALA A 242 -23.24 -20.20 -5.44
C ALA A 242 -21.97 -19.56 -4.89
N ASP A 243 -22.04 -18.32 -4.39
CA ASP A 243 -20.89 -17.66 -3.78
C ASP A 243 -20.49 -18.35 -2.47
N LEU A 244 -21.48 -18.74 -1.64
CA LEU A 244 -21.22 -19.47 -0.41
C LEU A 244 -20.62 -20.86 -0.70
N ILE A 245 -21.09 -21.57 -1.71
CA ILE A 245 -20.49 -22.85 -2.15
C ILE A 245 -19.05 -22.64 -2.64
N ASN A 246 -18.78 -21.53 -3.32
CA ASN A 246 -17.40 -21.21 -3.76
C ASN A 246 -16.49 -20.95 -2.57
N ILE A 247 -16.96 -20.21 -1.56
CA ILE A 247 -16.24 -20.00 -0.31
C ILE A 247 -15.94 -21.35 0.36
N GLU A 248 -16.95 -22.19 0.53
CA GLU A 248 -16.84 -23.53 1.13
C GLU A 248 -15.77 -24.39 0.43
N ASN A 249 -15.81 -24.45 -0.88
CA ASN A 249 -14.83 -25.23 -1.65
C ASN A 249 -13.39 -24.66 -1.59
N SER A 250 -13.24 -23.39 -1.26
CA SER A 250 -11.94 -22.70 -1.19
C SER A 250 -11.36 -22.68 0.22
N VAL A 251 -12.22 -22.83 1.23
CA VAL A 251 -11.86 -22.97 2.63
C VAL A 251 -11.44 -24.42 2.86
N THR A 252 -10.15 -24.68 3.03
CA THR A 252 -9.62 -26.01 3.33
C THR A 252 -9.59 -26.23 4.85
N ASP A 253 -9.39 -27.49 5.29
CA ASP A 253 -9.39 -27.99 6.70
C ASP A 253 -8.65 -27.13 7.79
N GLY A 254 -8.32 -25.88 7.54
CA GLY A 254 -7.63 -24.98 8.44
C GLY A 254 -8.40 -23.71 8.79
N VAL A 255 -9.45 -23.38 8.05
CA VAL A 255 -10.39 -22.32 8.45
C VAL A 255 -11.38 -22.95 9.42
N THR A 256 -11.43 -22.43 10.63
CA THR A 256 -12.21 -23.06 11.71
C THR A 256 -13.67 -22.63 11.69
N ASP A 257 -13.98 -21.43 11.14
CA ASP A 257 -15.33 -20.88 11.21
C ASP A 257 -15.65 -20.04 9.97
N VAL A 258 -16.71 -20.38 9.25
CA VAL A 258 -17.35 -19.48 8.27
C VAL A 258 -18.63 -18.92 8.90
N GLU A 259 -18.58 -17.68 9.32
CA GLU A 259 -19.68 -16.97 9.95
C GLU A 259 -20.57 -16.30 8.90
N ALA A 260 -21.87 -16.57 8.91
CA ALA A 260 -22.86 -15.95 8.03
C ALA A 260 -24.08 -15.40 8.81
N THR A 261 -23.88 -15.09 10.09
CA THR A 261 -24.92 -14.73 11.08
C THR A 261 -25.78 -13.52 10.70
N SER A 262 -25.34 -12.69 9.77
CA SER A 262 -26.08 -11.50 9.31
C SER A 262 -26.96 -11.77 8.09
N LEU A 263 -26.85 -12.94 7.47
CA LEU A 263 -27.68 -13.29 6.31
C LEU A 263 -29.13 -13.49 6.74
N THR A 264 -30.03 -13.00 5.92
CA THR A 264 -31.47 -13.15 6.06
C THR A 264 -32.15 -13.60 4.77
N ASN A 265 -31.38 -13.60 3.66
CA ASN A 265 -31.89 -13.97 2.35
C ASN A 265 -30.83 -14.68 1.51
N LEU A 266 -31.15 -15.83 0.95
CA LEU A 266 -30.37 -16.55 -0.04
C LEU A 266 -31.00 -16.40 -1.42
N THR A 267 -30.17 -16.24 -2.44
CA THR A 267 -30.61 -16.18 -3.84
C THR A 267 -29.89 -17.25 -4.67
N GLY A 268 -30.54 -17.82 -5.67
CA GLY A 268 -29.84 -18.75 -6.57
C GLY A 268 -30.71 -19.89 -7.05
N SER A 269 -30.07 -20.94 -7.59
CA SER A 269 -30.79 -22.16 -7.99
C SER A 269 -31.25 -22.94 -6.77
N THR A 270 -32.33 -23.71 -6.93
CA THR A 270 -32.82 -24.62 -5.89
C THR A 270 -31.74 -25.63 -5.46
N GLU A 271 -30.90 -26.08 -6.39
CA GLU A 271 -29.82 -27.04 -6.10
C GLU A 271 -28.76 -26.42 -5.21
N ASP A 272 -28.29 -25.19 -5.56
CA ASP A 272 -27.27 -24.48 -4.78
C ASP A 272 -27.79 -24.15 -3.38
N ALA A 273 -29.06 -23.68 -3.28
CA ALA A 273 -29.68 -23.39 -2.00
C ALA A 273 -29.80 -24.66 -1.12
N ILE A 274 -30.20 -25.80 -1.68
CA ILE A 274 -30.24 -27.08 -0.93
C ILE A 274 -28.85 -27.49 -0.50
N THR A 275 -27.84 -27.33 -1.35
CA THR A 275 -26.46 -27.70 -1.05
C THR A 275 -25.97 -26.93 0.17
N ILE A 276 -26.03 -25.58 0.12
CA ILE A 276 -25.49 -24.75 1.20
C ILE A 276 -26.30 -24.87 2.51
N LEU A 277 -27.64 -24.94 2.45
CA LEU A 277 -28.48 -25.13 3.63
C LEU A 277 -28.39 -26.56 4.23
N SER A 278 -27.71 -27.47 3.54
CA SER A 278 -27.42 -28.83 4.07
C SER A 278 -26.00 -28.90 4.61
N ASP A 279 -25.19 -27.89 4.38
CA ASP A 279 -23.85 -27.80 4.87
C ASP A 279 -23.86 -27.52 6.38
N THR A 280 -22.93 -28.10 7.11
CA THR A 280 -22.80 -27.93 8.57
C THR A 280 -21.64 -27.07 8.98
N ASP A 281 -20.83 -26.62 8.01
CA ASP A 281 -19.64 -25.81 8.24
C ASP A 281 -19.94 -24.29 8.26
N PHE A 282 -21.17 -23.93 7.79
CA PHE A 282 -21.71 -22.60 7.99
C PHE A 282 -22.50 -22.50 9.28
N GLU A 283 -22.06 -21.64 10.18
CA GLU A 283 -22.83 -21.34 11.38
C GLU A 283 -24.03 -20.43 11.05
N ASP A 284 -25.17 -20.76 11.65
CA ASP A 284 -26.40 -19.95 11.62
C ASP A 284 -27.12 -19.84 10.25
N LEU A 285 -26.96 -20.81 9.35
CA LEU A 285 -27.84 -20.96 8.18
C LEU A 285 -29.03 -21.87 8.51
N GLY A 286 -30.22 -21.55 7.96
CA GLY A 286 -31.41 -22.37 8.04
C GLY A 286 -32.71 -21.62 8.35
N ASP A 287 -32.64 -20.29 8.59
CA ASP A 287 -33.81 -19.46 8.79
C ASP A 287 -33.95 -18.35 7.74
N GLU A 288 -33.07 -18.34 6.73
CA GLU A 288 -33.08 -17.36 5.65
C GLU A 288 -34.27 -17.57 4.70
N ALA A 289 -34.82 -16.43 4.25
CA ALA A 289 -35.68 -16.48 3.08
C ALA A 289 -34.87 -16.90 1.85
N VAL A 290 -35.45 -17.71 0.97
CA VAL A 290 -34.79 -18.16 -0.25
C VAL A 290 -35.54 -17.67 -1.47
N GLU A 291 -34.86 -16.96 -2.37
CA GLU A 291 -35.39 -16.52 -3.67
C GLU A 291 -34.80 -17.39 -4.79
N ILE A 292 -35.65 -18.25 -5.37
CA ILE A 292 -35.23 -19.21 -6.42
C ILE A 292 -35.13 -18.52 -7.78
N SER A 293 -34.01 -18.78 -8.47
CA SER A 293 -33.79 -18.31 -9.84
C SER A 293 -34.24 -19.28 -10.94
N ASP A 294 -34.61 -20.51 -10.59
CA ASP A 294 -35.06 -21.53 -11.54
C ASP A 294 -36.33 -21.09 -12.27
N THR A 295 -36.40 -21.34 -13.58
CA THR A 295 -37.61 -21.14 -14.37
C THR A 295 -38.46 -22.39 -14.52
N THR A 296 -37.85 -23.56 -14.32
CA THR A 296 -38.48 -24.86 -14.29
C THR A 296 -38.04 -25.63 -13.06
N LEU A 297 -38.97 -26.10 -12.27
CA LEU A 297 -38.69 -26.78 -11.00
C LEU A 297 -39.55 -28.00 -10.81
N GLY A 298 -38.98 -29.03 -10.19
CA GLY A 298 -39.75 -30.21 -9.72
C GLY A 298 -40.38 -29.96 -8.35
N ALA A 299 -41.63 -30.30 -8.16
CA ALA A 299 -42.33 -30.13 -6.87
C ALA A 299 -41.61 -30.84 -5.72
N ALA A 300 -41.08 -32.04 -5.96
CA ALA A 300 -40.29 -32.79 -4.96
C ALA A 300 -39.04 -32.02 -4.51
N ARG A 301 -38.36 -31.29 -5.43
CA ARG A 301 -37.19 -30.46 -5.08
C ARG A 301 -37.54 -29.21 -4.29
N LEU A 302 -38.71 -28.60 -4.62
CA LEU A 302 -39.21 -27.48 -3.84
C LEU A 302 -39.52 -27.90 -2.40
N ASN A 303 -40.14 -29.08 -2.19
CA ASN A 303 -40.40 -29.63 -0.86
C ASN A 303 -39.10 -29.94 -0.10
N VAL A 304 -38.06 -30.42 -0.78
CA VAL A 304 -36.75 -30.60 -0.14
C VAL A 304 -36.19 -29.28 0.33
N LEU A 305 -36.21 -28.24 -0.51
CA LEU A 305 -35.72 -26.91 -0.14
C LEU A 305 -36.51 -26.34 1.06
N ASP A 306 -37.83 -26.38 1.01
CA ASP A 306 -38.71 -25.91 2.08
C ASP A 306 -38.43 -26.60 3.44
N SER A 307 -37.97 -27.85 3.40
CA SER A 307 -37.55 -28.57 4.61
C SER A 307 -36.16 -28.16 5.15
N LYS A 308 -35.41 -27.37 4.45
CA LYS A 308 -34.04 -26.93 4.81
C LYS A 308 -33.96 -25.55 5.41
N THR A 309 -35.02 -24.74 5.29
CA THR A 309 -35.09 -23.40 5.89
C THR A 309 -36.40 -23.23 6.63
N ASP A 310 -36.35 -22.52 7.75
CA ASP A 310 -37.54 -21.99 8.42
C ASP A 310 -38.04 -20.67 7.81
N GLY A 311 -37.24 -20.10 6.89
CA GLY A 311 -37.56 -18.88 6.15
C GLY A 311 -38.54 -19.10 5.00
N ALA A 312 -39.01 -18.02 4.41
CA ALA A 312 -39.94 -18.09 3.29
C ALA A 312 -39.24 -18.44 1.98
N VAL A 313 -39.74 -19.43 1.25
CA VAL A 313 -39.26 -19.79 -0.09
C VAL A 313 -40.07 -19.05 -1.16
N SER A 314 -39.40 -18.19 -1.93
CA SER A 314 -39.97 -17.42 -3.06
C SER A 314 -39.63 -18.08 -4.38
N ALA A 315 -40.63 -18.54 -5.11
CA ALA A 315 -40.52 -19.21 -6.42
C ALA A 315 -41.11 -18.34 -7.56
N THR A 316 -40.97 -17.03 -7.47
CA THR A 316 -41.59 -16.09 -8.44
C THR A 316 -41.01 -16.19 -9.85
N SER A 317 -39.78 -16.71 -10.00
CA SER A 317 -39.12 -16.96 -11.29
C SER A 317 -39.61 -18.25 -11.97
N VAL A 318 -40.25 -19.17 -11.23
CA VAL A 318 -40.69 -20.46 -11.73
C VAL A 318 -41.92 -20.29 -12.62
N THR A 319 -41.75 -20.61 -13.89
CA THR A 319 -42.86 -20.60 -14.89
C THR A 319 -43.40 -22.00 -15.18
N THR A 320 -42.65 -23.02 -14.88
CA THR A 320 -43.06 -24.43 -15.08
C THR A 320 -42.73 -25.24 -13.83
N LEU A 321 -43.79 -25.81 -13.25
CA LEU A 321 -43.65 -26.77 -12.15
C LEU A 321 -43.94 -28.17 -12.71
N THR A 322 -43.06 -29.13 -12.41
CA THR A 322 -43.18 -30.55 -12.84
C THR A 322 -43.23 -31.44 -11.60
N GLY A 323 -43.90 -32.58 -11.70
CA GLY A 323 -44.01 -33.54 -10.62
C GLY A 323 -45.33 -34.31 -10.67
N ASP A 324 -45.48 -35.28 -9.76
CA ASP A 324 -46.74 -36.02 -9.60
C ASP A 324 -47.67 -35.25 -8.63
N VAL A 325 -48.97 -35.53 -8.68
CA VAL A 325 -49.98 -34.90 -7.80
C VAL A 325 -49.72 -35.19 -6.29
N SER A 326 -48.86 -36.17 -6.01
CA SER A 326 -48.44 -36.54 -4.66
C SER A 326 -47.19 -35.83 -4.17
N ASP A 327 -46.50 -35.11 -5.05
CA ASP A 327 -45.34 -34.31 -4.73
C ASP A 327 -45.72 -32.85 -4.39
#